data_bdee24c6e591623cc6dabe9666d3811a
#
_entry.id   bdee24c6e591623cc6dabe9666d3811a
#
_cell.length_a   1.000
_cell.length_b   1.000
_cell.length_c   1.000
_cell.angle_alpha   90.00
_cell.angle_beta   90.00
_cell.angle_gamma   90.00
#
_symmetry.space_group_name_H-M   'P 1'
#
loop_
_entity.id
_entity.type
_entity.pdbx_description
1 polymer ?
#
loop_
_entity_poly.entity_id
_entity_poly.type
_entity_poly.pdbx_seq_one_letter_code
_entity_poly.pdbx_strand_id
1 'polypeptide(L)'
;MHASVNFASASALSMEALADLFTRSFEAYFYSGVTTPETLSRRIASENIDLFSSLILCIDGQPSGVALLARRGARAWCGGFGIVPEHRGNGYAKHLTAAMIEQAQKAGARQLTLEVLTRNIAALRTYEHAGMHVTRRLLIMAWHLGDDEFGRRPRVDELEAEPLVLDYFADLHPAHASWQREPATLLALPNLRGMVLREDGDVTAYALVTGDEISMRLFDLGACDEMAARELLHALQAHTASLTCINEPADSPLTGAFLRSGFVVPDEQYELTMVL
;
A
#
# COMPACT_ATOMS: atom_id res chain seq x y z
N MET A 1 -0.91 -37.17 -14.53
CA MET A 1 -1.24 -36.15 -15.54
C MET A 1 -0.66 -34.84 -15.02
N HIS A 2 0.08 -34.11 -15.85
CA HIS A 2 0.53 -32.77 -15.46
C HIS A 2 -0.65 -31.82 -15.56
N ALA A 3 -0.89 -31.00 -14.53
CA ALA A 3 -1.94 -29.99 -14.55
C ALA A 3 -1.66 -28.98 -15.69
N SER A 4 -2.69 -28.60 -16.43
CA SER A 4 -2.60 -27.58 -17.46
C SER A 4 -2.51 -26.21 -16.80
N VAL A 5 -1.47 -25.45 -17.12
CA VAL A 5 -1.26 -24.08 -16.59
C VAL A 5 -1.38 -23.09 -17.74
N ASN A 6 -2.26 -22.10 -17.59
CA ASN A 6 -2.40 -20.99 -18.51
C ASN A 6 -2.68 -19.68 -17.77
N PHE A 7 -2.58 -18.57 -18.50
CA PHE A 7 -2.84 -17.23 -17.96
C PHE A 7 -3.93 -16.54 -18.75
N ALA A 8 -4.79 -15.84 -18.05
CA ALA A 8 -5.81 -14.96 -18.64
C ALA A 8 -5.63 -13.53 -18.10
N SER A 9 -6.14 -12.56 -18.84
CA SER A 9 -6.26 -11.19 -18.32
C SER A 9 -7.28 -11.13 -17.17
N ALA A 10 -7.01 -10.34 -16.15
CA ALA A 10 -7.97 -10.13 -15.06
C ALA A 10 -9.26 -9.46 -15.54
N SER A 11 -9.23 -8.75 -16.68
CA SER A 11 -10.42 -8.16 -17.31
C SER A 11 -11.42 -9.22 -17.84
N ALA A 12 -11.04 -10.49 -17.91
CA ALA A 12 -11.93 -11.57 -18.32
C ALA A 12 -12.90 -12.02 -17.21
N LEU A 13 -12.66 -11.61 -15.95
CA LEU A 13 -13.54 -11.91 -14.82
C LEU A 13 -14.49 -10.74 -14.52
N SER A 14 -15.68 -11.06 -14.01
CA SER A 14 -16.50 -10.03 -13.37
C SER A 14 -15.83 -9.52 -12.10
N MET A 15 -16.22 -8.34 -11.61
CA MET A 15 -15.64 -7.78 -10.40
C MET A 15 -15.89 -8.66 -9.17
N GLU A 16 -17.06 -9.31 -9.11
CA GLU A 16 -17.41 -10.29 -8.05
C GLU A 16 -16.46 -11.49 -8.09
N ALA A 17 -16.24 -12.07 -9.29
CA ALA A 17 -15.36 -13.23 -9.45
C ALA A 17 -13.89 -12.89 -9.16
N LEU A 18 -13.46 -11.67 -9.54
CA LEU A 18 -12.10 -11.20 -9.24
C LEU A 18 -11.91 -10.94 -7.74
N ALA A 19 -12.90 -10.35 -7.08
CA ALA A 19 -12.86 -10.10 -5.64
C ALA A 19 -12.86 -11.41 -4.83
N ASP A 20 -13.66 -12.42 -5.26
CA ASP A 20 -13.63 -13.76 -4.67
C ASP A 20 -12.25 -14.43 -4.84
N LEU A 21 -11.74 -14.45 -6.06
CA LEU A 21 -10.40 -15.00 -6.33
C LEU A 21 -9.32 -14.29 -5.52
N PHE A 22 -9.37 -12.96 -5.43
CA PHE A 22 -8.43 -12.19 -4.63
C PHE A 22 -8.52 -12.58 -3.15
N THR A 23 -9.73 -12.64 -2.59
CA THR A 23 -9.97 -13.09 -1.20
C THR A 23 -9.38 -14.47 -0.95
N ARG A 24 -9.70 -15.46 -1.79
CA ARG A 24 -9.19 -16.83 -1.70
C ARG A 24 -7.66 -16.89 -1.86
N SER A 25 -7.10 -16.07 -2.74
CA SER A 25 -5.64 -16.01 -2.96
C SER A 25 -4.87 -15.46 -1.75
N PHE A 26 -5.55 -14.79 -0.83
CA PHE A 26 -5.00 -14.28 0.44
C PHE A 26 -5.54 -15.02 1.67
N GLU A 27 -6.30 -16.09 1.49
CA GLU A 27 -6.73 -16.95 2.59
C GLU A 27 -5.53 -17.56 3.32
N ALA A 28 -5.59 -17.61 4.65
CA ALA A 28 -4.47 -18.03 5.52
C ALA A 28 -3.17 -17.23 5.31
N TYR A 29 -3.28 -16.02 4.77
CA TYR A 29 -2.18 -15.06 4.74
C TYR A 29 -2.08 -14.31 6.08
N PHE A 30 -0.99 -13.61 6.32
CA PHE A 30 -0.73 -12.88 7.57
C PHE A 30 -1.79 -11.83 7.91
N TYR A 31 -2.38 -11.23 6.90
CA TYR A 31 -3.52 -10.32 6.98
C TYR A 31 -4.64 -10.89 6.09
N SER A 32 -5.53 -11.62 6.71
CA SER A 32 -6.70 -12.16 6.01
C SER A 32 -7.88 -11.21 6.13
N GLY A 33 -8.65 -11.10 5.09
CA GLY A 33 -9.87 -10.29 5.06
C GLY A 33 -10.65 -10.55 3.78
N VAL A 34 -11.95 -10.32 3.83
CA VAL A 34 -12.81 -10.41 2.65
C VAL A 34 -12.66 -9.13 1.83
N THR A 35 -12.25 -9.25 0.60
CA THR A 35 -12.23 -8.15 -0.36
C THR A 35 -13.56 -8.12 -1.10
N THR A 36 -14.36 -7.08 -0.91
CA THR A 36 -15.62 -6.93 -1.63
C THR A 36 -15.38 -6.33 -3.02
N PRO A 37 -16.31 -6.50 -3.98
CA PRO A 37 -16.23 -5.86 -5.30
C PRO A 37 -16.03 -4.34 -5.21
N GLU A 38 -16.69 -3.66 -4.27
CA GLU A 38 -16.60 -2.21 -4.08
C GLU A 38 -15.21 -1.81 -3.58
N THR A 39 -14.66 -2.57 -2.61
CA THR A 39 -13.32 -2.32 -2.08
C THR A 39 -12.25 -2.54 -3.14
N LEU A 40 -12.39 -3.61 -3.93
CA LEU A 40 -11.47 -3.90 -5.03
C LEU A 40 -11.57 -2.83 -6.14
N SER A 41 -12.79 -2.42 -6.51
CA SER A 41 -13.01 -1.36 -7.52
C SER A 41 -12.38 -0.03 -7.11
N ARG A 42 -12.55 0.38 -5.85
CA ARG A 42 -11.91 1.60 -5.31
C ARG A 42 -10.40 1.50 -5.38
N ARG A 43 -9.86 0.36 -4.99
CA ARG A 43 -8.43 0.11 -5.03
C ARG A 43 -7.86 0.13 -6.45
N ILE A 44 -8.56 -0.51 -7.41
CA ILE A 44 -8.20 -0.49 -8.83
C ILE A 44 -8.12 0.96 -9.34
N ALA A 45 -9.11 1.77 -9.04
CA ALA A 45 -9.15 3.16 -9.47
C ALA A 45 -8.04 4.00 -8.82
N SER A 46 -7.87 3.95 -7.49
CA SER A 46 -6.91 4.79 -6.79
C SER A 46 -5.44 4.38 -7.01
N GLU A 47 -5.16 3.10 -7.14
CA GLU A 47 -3.80 2.59 -7.33
C GLU A 47 -3.37 2.50 -8.80
N ASN A 48 -4.24 2.87 -9.75
CA ASN A 48 -4.03 2.77 -11.21
C ASN A 48 -3.79 1.32 -11.67
N ILE A 49 -4.50 0.34 -11.09
CA ILE A 49 -4.42 -1.06 -11.50
C ILE A 49 -5.06 -1.22 -12.87
N ASP A 50 -4.32 -1.79 -13.80
CA ASP A 50 -4.77 -2.10 -15.15
C ASP A 50 -5.18 -3.58 -15.24
N LEU A 51 -6.48 -3.83 -15.32
CA LEU A 51 -7.01 -5.19 -15.41
C LEU A 51 -6.63 -5.91 -16.71
N PHE A 52 -6.34 -5.19 -17.77
CA PHE A 52 -5.88 -5.80 -19.03
C PHE A 52 -4.46 -6.34 -18.92
N SER A 53 -3.60 -5.66 -18.19
CA SER A 53 -2.23 -6.08 -17.90
C SER A 53 -2.13 -6.98 -16.65
N SER A 54 -3.16 -7.03 -15.81
CA SER A 54 -3.23 -7.91 -14.66
C SER A 54 -3.53 -9.36 -15.07
N LEU A 55 -2.98 -10.32 -14.35
CA LEU A 55 -3.02 -11.73 -14.72
C LEU A 55 -3.83 -12.57 -13.74
N ILE A 56 -4.56 -13.52 -14.29
CA ILE A 56 -5.15 -14.66 -13.60
C ILE A 56 -4.38 -15.92 -13.98
N LEU A 57 -3.86 -16.61 -12.99
CA LEU A 57 -3.33 -17.96 -13.14
C LEU A 57 -4.51 -18.93 -13.18
N CYS A 58 -4.60 -19.75 -14.24
CA CYS A 58 -5.57 -20.82 -14.34
C CYS A 58 -4.86 -22.19 -14.30
N ILE A 59 -5.37 -23.10 -13.46
CA ILE A 59 -4.90 -24.48 -13.37
C ILE A 59 -6.08 -25.39 -13.72
N ASP A 60 -5.90 -26.24 -14.71
CA ASP A 60 -6.94 -27.08 -15.29
C ASP A 60 -8.22 -26.29 -15.65
N GLY A 61 -8.02 -25.07 -16.16
CA GLY A 61 -9.09 -24.16 -16.58
C GLY A 61 -9.77 -23.38 -15.42
N GLN A 62 -9.35 -23.59 -14.16
CA GLN A 62 -9.94 -22.91 -12.99
C GLN A 62 -9.05 -21.76 -12.51
N PRO A 63 -9.62 -20.54 -12.25
CA PRO A 63 -8.90 -19.44 -11.66
C PRO A 63 -8.30 -19.82 -10.28
N SER A 64 -6.97 -19.76 -10.18
CA SER A 64 -6.21 -20.31 -9.04
C SER A 64 -5.17 -19.36 -8.48
N GLY A 65 -5.04 -18.17 -9.03
CA GLY A 65 -4.14 -17.13 -8.54
C GLY A 65 -4.28 -15.83 -9.33
N VAL A 66 -3.72 -14.77 -8.79
CA VAL A 66 -3.84 -13.41 -9.32
C VAL A 66 -2.54 -12.63 -9.18
N ALA A 67 -2.21 -11.81 -10.17
CA ALA A 67 -1.20 -10.76 -10.09
C ALA A 67 -1.81 -9.46 -10.63
N LEU A 68 -2.09 -8.49 -9.75
CA LEU A 68 -2.65 -7.20 -10.11
C LEU A 68 -1.52 -6.23 -10.43
N LEU A 69 -1.46 -5.76 -11.67
CA LEU A 69 -0.47 -4.81 -12.15
C LEU A 69 -1.06 -3.41 -12.28
N ALA A 70 -0.32 -2.43 -11.77
CA ALA A 70 -0.57 -1.02 -11.98
C ALA A 70 0.57 -0.40 -12.80
N ARG A 71 0.31 0.73 -13.46
CA ARG A 71 1.32 1.43 -14.25
C ARG A 71 1.20 2.95 -14.14
N ARG A 72 2.36 3.61 -13.97
CA ARG A 72 2.54 5.07 -14.02
C ARG A 72 3.75 5.40 -14.90
N GLY A 73 3.49 5.83 -16.12
CA GLY A 73 4.55 6.07 -17.10
C GLY A 73 5.34 4.79 -17.41
N ALA A 74 6.65 4.80 -17.18
CA ALA A 74 7.55 3.68 -17.37
C ALA A 74 7.72 2.77 -16.13
N ARG A 75 7.00 3.03 -15.04
CA ARG A 75 7.02 2.21 -13.83
C ARG A 75 5.78 1.32 -13.77
N ALA A 76 5.97 0.05 -13.44
CA ALA A 76 4.92 -0.88 -13.05
C ALA A 76 5.03 -1.23 -11.58
N TRP A 77 3.89 -1.56 -10.98
CA TRP A 77 3.80 -2.02 -9.61
C TRP A 77 2.85 -3.21 -9.51
N CYS A 78 3.22 -4.21 -8.73
CA CYS A 78 2.34 -5.32 -8.43
C CYS A 78 1.64 -5.08 -7.09
N GLY A 79 0.37 -4.67 -7.14
CA GLY A 79 -0.44 -4.35 -5.98
C GLY A 79 -1.11 -5.54 -5.31
N GLY A 80 -0.96 -6.73 -5.86
CA GLY A 80 -1.52 -7.94 -5.27
C GLY A 80 -1.05 -9.16 -6.02
N PHE A 81 -0.44 -10.11 -5.30
CA PHE A 81 0.06 -11.35 -5.84
C PHE A 81 -0.29 -12.49 -4.90
N GLY A 82 -1.08 -13.45 -5.36
CA GLY A 82 -1.49 -14.57 -4.54
C GLY A 82 -1.88 -15.80 -5.33
N ILE A 83 -1.83 -16.95 -4.66
CA ILE A 83 -2.28 -18.25 -5.18
C ILE A 83 -3.17 -18.85 -4.12
N VAL A 84 -4.29 -19.42 -4.55
CA VAL A 84 -5.24 -20.10 -3.65
C VAL A 84 -4.56 -21.22 -2.87
N PRO A 85 -4.93 -21.48 -1.60
CA PRO A 85 -4.22 -22.39 -0.71
C PRO A 85 -3.96 -23.78 -1.28
N GLU A 86 -4.93 -24.36 -1.96
CA GLU A 86 -4.88 -25.72 -2.52
C GLU A 86 -3.81 -25.89 -3.61
N HIS A 87 -3.31 -24.81 -4.19
CA HIS A 87 -2.29 -24.82 -5.24
C HIS A 87 -0.94 -24.26 -4.79
N ARG A 88 -0.80 -23.85 -3.53
CA ARG A 88 0.48 -23.41 -2.98
C ARG A 88 1.49 -24.54 -2.86
N GLY A 89 2.77 -24.23 -2.84
CA GLY A 89 3.85 -25.22 -2.69
C GLY A 89 4.21 -26.01 -3.96
N ASN A 90 3.46 -25.85 -5.05
CA ASN A 90 3.63 -26.61 -6.31
C ASN A 90 4.45 -25.86 -7.38
N GLY A 91 5.12 -24.76 -7.02
CA GLY A 91 5.95 -24.00 -7.94
C GLY A 91 5.20 -22.98 -8.82
N TYR A 92 3.88 -22.91 -8.76
CA TYR A 92 3.08 -22.01 -9.59
C TYR A 92 3.38 -20.51 -9.37
N ALA A 93 3.86 -20.13 -8.18
CA ALA A 93 4.30 -18.76 -7.92
C ALA A 93 5.43 -18.33 -8.87
N LYS A 94 6.36 -19.22 -9.21
CA LYS A 94 7.43 -18.92 -10.17
C LYS A 94 6.90 -18.66 -11.58
N HIS A 95 5.91 -19.45 -12.00
CA HIS A 95 5.28 -19.27 -13.31
C HIS A 95 4.50 -17.95 -13.37
N LEU A 96 3.73 -17.63 -12.32
CA LEU A 96 2.95 -16.39 -12.24
C LEU A 96 3.90 -15.18 -12.16
N THR A 97 5.02 -15.27 -11.42
CA THR A 97 6.02 -14.19 -11.34
C THR A 97 6.67 -13.95 -12.72
N ALA A 98 7.07 -15.00 -13.44
CA ALA A 98 7.63 -14.86 -14.77
C ALA A 98 6.63 -14.22 -15.75
N ALA A 99 5.39 -14.68 -15.74
CA ALA A 99 4.31 -14.10 -16.57
C ALA A 99 4.03 -12.63 -16.22
N MET A 100 4.04 -12.27 -14.93
CA MET A 100 3.87 -10.90 -14.44
C MET A 100 4.98 -9.98 -14.96
N ILE A 101 6.22 -10.41 -14.92
CA ILE A 101 7.39 -9.68 -15.44
C ILE A 101 7.23 -9.45 -16.94
N GLU A 102 6.95 -10.51 -17.70
CA GLU A 102 6.73 -10.43 -19.14
C GLU A 102 5.59 -9.48 -19.49
N GLN A 103 4.50 -9.51 -18.72
CA GLN A 103 3.35 -8.63 -18.94
C GLN A 103 3.67 -7.17 -18.64
N ALA A 104 4.43 -6.89 -17.58
CA ALA A 104 4.91 -5.54 -17.29
C ALA A 104 5.81 -4.99 -18.42
N GLN A 105 6.68 -5.82 -18.99
CA GLN A 105 7.51 -5.47 -20.16
C GLN A 105 6.64 -5.17 -21.40
N LYS A 106 5.67 -6.05 -21.70
CA LYS A 106 4.73 -5.84 -22.82
C LYS A 106 3.91 -4.58 -22.66
N ALA A 107 3.57 -4.20 -21.43
CA ALA A 107 2.89 -2.93 -21.13
C ALA A 107 3.81 -1.70 -21.26
N GLY A 108 5.09 -1.87 -21.59
CA GLY A 108 6.06 -0.79 -21.79
C GLY A 108 6.69 -0.27 -20.50
N ALA A 109 6.62 -1.02 -19.42
CA ALA A 109 7.34 -0.67 -18.21
C ALA A 109 8.84 -0.92 -18.37
N ARG A 110 9.66 -0.11 -17.70
CA ARG A 110 11.11 -0.26 -17.59
C ARG A 110 11.55 -0.64 -16.17
N GLN A 111 10.63 -0.60 -15.24
CA GLN A 111 10.85 -0.95 -13.85
C GLN A 111 9.59 -1.61 -13.30
N LEU A 112 9.75 -2.67 -12.53
CA LEU A 112 8.70 -3.33 -11.79
C LEU A 112 9.04 -3.30 -10.30
N THR A 113 8.07 -2.89 -9.48
CA THR A 113 8.19 -2.82 -8.02
C THR A 113 7.05 -3.59 -7.37
N LEU A 114 7.29 -4.13 -6.19
CA LEU A 114 6.26 -4.72 -5.31
C LEU A 114 6.72 -4.63 -3.84
N GLU A 115 5.76 -4.79 -2.93
CA GLU A 115 6.05 -4.95 -1.51
C GLU A 115 5.72 -6.37 -1.04
N VAL A 116 6.50 -6.86 -0.09
CA VAL A 116 6.29 -8.16 0.56
C VAL A 116 6.64 -8.09 2.04
N LEU A 117 5.82 -8.69 2.90
CA LEU A 117 6.12 -8.80 4.32
C LEU A 117 7.48 -9.47 4.55
N THR A 118 8.31 -8.90 5.41
CA THR A 118 9.68 -9.40 5.68
C THR A 118 9.68 -10.85 6.16
N ARG A 119 8.61 -11.27 6.85
CA ARG A 119 8.40 -12.64 7.32
C ARG A 119 7.85 -13.61 6.26
N ASN A 120 7.49 -13.14 5.06
CA ASN A 120 7.04 -13.99 3.97
C ASN A 120 8.23 -14.49 3.13
N ILE A 121 9.06 -15.33 3.75
CA ILE A 121 10.31 -15.84 3.15
C ILE A 121 10.07 -16.58 1.83
N ALA A 122 8.93 -17.26 1.69
CA ALA A 122 8.61 -18.02 0.48
C ALA A 122 8.40 -17.09 -0.74
N ALA A 123 7.66 -16.01 -0.55
CA ALA A 123 7.43 -14.99 -1.58
C ALA A 123 8.73 -14.23 -1.89
N LEU A 124 9.47 -13.81 -0.84
CA LEU A 124 10.75 -13.11 -1.00
C LEU A 124 11.70 -13.91 -1.87
N ARG A 125 11.94 -15.19 -1.56
CA ARG A 125 12.79 -16.08 -2.38
C ARG A 125 12.28 -16.21 -3.82
N THR A 126 10.97 -16.22 -4.03
CA THR A 126 10.40 -16.32 -5.38
C THR A 126 10.73 -15.09 -6.21
N TYR A 127 10.62 -13.89 -5.65
CA TYR A 127 10.94 -12.64 -6.33
C TYR A 127 12.44 -12.44 -6.53
N GLU A 128 13.27 -12.78 -5.54
CA GLU A 128 14.73 -12.72 -5.67
C GLU A 128 15.24 -13.67 -6.76
N HIS A 129 14.71 -14.90 -6.83
CA HIS A 129 15.07 -15.85 -7.92
C HIS A 129 14.62 -15.37 -9.30
N ALA A 130 13.62 -14.50 -9.37
CA ALA A 130 13.16 -13.87 -10.61
C ALA A 130 14.01 -12.64 -10.99
N GLY A 131 15.00 -12.25 -10.16
CA GLY A 131 15.89 -11.13 -10.42
C GLY A 131 15.49 -9.82 -9.77
N MET A 132 14.46 -9.81 -8.91
CA MET A 132 14.13 -8.64 -8.11
C MET A 132 15.10 -8.51 -6.93
N HIS A 133 15.36 -7.29 -6.49
CA HIS A 133 16.23 -7.04 -5.33
C HIS A 133 15.56 -6.08 -4.36
N VAL A 134 15.83 -6.23 -3.08
CA VAL A 134 15.34 -5.34 -2.02
C VAL A 134 15.98 -3.97 -2.19
N THR A 135 15.15 -2.93 -2.27
CA THR A 135 15.59 -1.54 -2.40
C THR A 135 15.48 -0.78 -1.10
N ARG A 136 14.44 -1.06 -0.30
CA ARG A 136 14.24 -0.44 1.01
C ARG A 136 13.30 -1.25 1.89
N ARG A 137 13.21 -0.83 3.14
CA ARG A 137 12.28 -1.35 4.15
C ARG A 137 11.18 -0.34 4.39
N LEU A 138 9.95 -0.83 4.48
CA LEU A 138 8.74 -0.05 4.72
C LEU A 138 8.08 -0.55 6.02
N LEU A 139 7.70 0.37 6.88
CA LEU A 139 7.12 0.08 8.17
C LEU A 139 5.59 0.10 8.09
N ILE A 140 4.95 -0.83 8.77
CA ILE A 140 3.54 -0.78 9.11
C ILE A 140 3.50 -0.28 10.55
N MET A 141 2.94 0.91 10.75
CA MET A 141 2.92 1.57 12.04
C MET A 141 1.50 1.62 12.58
N ALA A 142 1.35 1.39 13.86
CA ALA A 142 0.05 1.43 14.54
C ALA A 142 0.19 2.14 15.90
N TRP A 143 -0.84 2.89 16.22
CA TRP A 143 -1.05 3.47 17.53
C TRP A 143 -2.48 3.17 17.99
N HIS A 144 -2.65 2.89 19.27
CA HIS A 144 -3.95 2.70 19.91
C HIS A 144 -3.99 3.52 21.20
N LEU A 145 -5.16 4.10 21.47
CA LEU A 145 -5.42 4.80 22.71
C LEU A 145 -5.20 3.85 23.89
N GLY A 146 -4.29 4.22 24.80
CA GLY A 146 -4.12 3.52 26.07
C GLY A 146 -5.21 3.91 27.06
N ASP A 147 -5.25 3.22 28.21
CA ASP A 147 -6.21 3.52 29.31
C ASP A 147 -5.93 4.86 30.00
N ASP A 148 -4.79 5.49 29.75
CA ASP A 148 -4.37 6.76 30.34
C ASP A 148 -4.15 7.83 29.26
N GLU A 149 -4.82 8.97 29.45
CA GLU A 149 -4.58 10.30 28.90
C GLU A 149 -5.52 10.82 27.79
N PHE A 150 -6.46 11.63 28.25
CA PHE A 150 -6.94 12.76 27.46
C PHE A 150 -6.17 14.04 27.89
N GLY A 151 -5.02 14.27 27.29
CA GLY A 151 -4.27 15.51 27.39
C GLY A 151 -4.95 16.68 26.66
N ARG A 152 -4.37 17.90 26.76
CA ARG A 152 -4.81 19.07 26.01
C ARG A 152 -4.70 18.77 24.52
N ARG A 153 -5.84 18.81 23.79
CA ARG A 153 -5.90 18.59 22.34
C ARG A 153 -5.26 19.78 21.63
N PRO A 154 -4.17 19.57 20.84
CA PRO A 154 -3.67 20.62 19.96
C PRO A 154 -4.76 21.01 18.96
N ARG A 155 -4.75 22.28 18.57
CA ARG A 155 -5.66 22.75 17.54
C ARG A 155 -5.08 22.44 16.18
N VAL A 156 -5.85 21.73 15.35
CA VAL A 156 -5.55 21.50 13.92
C VAL A 156 -6.69 22.04 13.10
N ASP A 157 -6.38 22.51 11.92
CA ASP A 157 -7.37 22.91 10.94
C ASP A 157 -7.61 21.76 9.98
N GLU A 158 -8.89 21.50 9.66
CA GLU A 158 -9.25 20.52 8.64
C GLU A 158 -9.39 21.23 7.29
N LEU A 159 -8.78 20.69 6.27
CA LEU A 159 -8.79 21.18 4.88
C LEU A 159 -9.13 20.06 3.91
N GLU A 160 -9.48 20.43 2.69
CA GLU A 160 -9.51 19.49 1.58
C GLU A 160 -8.12 18.90 1.30
N ALA A 161 -8.07 17.62 0.96
CA ALA A 161 -6.81 16.92 0.72
C ALA A 161 -6.10 17.38 -0.56
N GLU A 162 -6.85 17.71 -1.62
CA GLU A 162 -6.30 18.05 -2.92
C GLU A 162 -5.33 19.24 -2.88
N PRO A 163 -5.66 20.41 -2.27
CA PRO A 163 -4.70 21.50 -2.14
C PRO A 163 -3.43 21.10 -1.40
N LEU A 164 -3.53 20.25 -0.37
CA LEU A 164 -2.36 19.79 0.38
C LEU A 164 -1.42 18.94 -0.47
N VAL A 165 -1.99 18.06 -1.29
CA VAL A 165 -1.18 17.23 -2.22
C VAL A 165 -0.54 18.10 -3.30
N LEU A 166 -1.26 19.08 -3.86
CA LEU A 166 -0.75 19.89 -4.97
C LEU A 166 0.29 20.92 -4.52
N ASP A 167 0.08 21.54 -3.37
CA ASP A 167 0.86 22.71 -2.94
C ASP A 167 1.98 22.36 -1.95
N TYR A 168 1.83 21.31 -1.14
CA TYR A 168 2.75 21.04 -0.03
C TYR A 168 3.46 19.69 -0.09
N PHE A 169 2.94 18.70 -0.86
CA PHE A 169 3.55 17.37 -0.90
C PHE A 169 5.02 17.42 -1.32
N ALA A 170 5.35 18.19 -2.37
CA ALA A 170 6.70 18.23 -2.90
C ALA A 170 7.72 18.82 -1.90
N ASP A 171 7.29 19.76 -1.05
CA ASP A 171 8.14 20.49 -0.14
C ASP A 171 8.24 19.85 1.25
N LEU A 172 7.15 19.23 1.71
CA LEU A 172 7.04 18.70 3.08
C LEU A 172 7.12 17.18 3.17
N HIS A 173 6.94 16.44 2.06
CA HIS A 173 7.09 14.99 2.07
C HIS A 173 8.58 14.61 2.03
N PRO A 174 9.14 14.01 3.09
CA PRO A 174 10.59 13.98 3.29
C PRO A 174 11.33 12.87 2.55
N ALA A 175 10.61 11.93 1.94
CA ALA A 175 11.19 10.73 1.31
C ALA A 175 10.41 10.34 0.06
N HIS A 176 10.98 9.44 -0.74
CA HIS A 176 10.25 8.86 -1.87
C HIS A 176 9.05 8.06 -1.36
N ALA A 177 7.85 8.47 -1.73
CA ALA A 177 6.62 7.80 -1.36
C ALA A 177 6.56 6.37 -1.94
N SER A 178 5.97 5.43 -1.22
CA SER A 178 5.54 4.15 -1.78
C SER A 178 4.37 4.37 -2.77
N TRP A 179 4.10 3.40 -3.64
CA TRP A 179 3.07 3.53 -4.68
C TRP A 179 1.72 4.03 -4.16
N GLN A 180 1.29 3.50 -3.01
CA GLN A 180 0.00 3.85 -2.40
C GLN A 180 -0.02 5.23 -1.77
N ARG A 181 1.14 5.86 -1.58
CA ARG A 181 1.31 7.19 -0.97
C ARG A 181 1.75 8.25 -1.97
N GLU A 182 1.91 7.90 -3.24
CA GLU A 182 2.20 8.89 -4.28
C GLU A 182 0.99 9.80 -4.55
N PRO A 183 1.21 11.06 -4.98
CA PRO A 183 0.13 12.01 -5.29
C PRO A 183 -0.96 11.44 -6.20
N ALA A 184 -0.59 10.61 -7.18
CA ALA A 184 -1.56 9.97 -8.08
C ALA A 184 -2.54 9.04 -7.36
N THR A 185 -2.12 8.36 -6.28
CA THR A 185 -3.05 7.59 -5.43
C THR A 185 -3.84 8.52 -4.52
N LEU A 186 -3.17 9.44 -3.86
CA LEU A 186 -3.78 10.32 -2.85
C LEU A 186 -4.92 11.15 -3.45
N LEU A 187 -4.72 11.72 -4.65
CA LEU A 187 -5.76 12.49 -5.37
C LEU A 187 -6.95 11.63 -5.85
N ALA A 188 -6.76 10.32 -5.98
CA ALA A 188 -7.81 9.40 -6.42
C ALA A 188 -8.55 8.70 -5.26
N LEU A 189 -8.10 8.89 -4.02
CA LEU A 189 -8.74 8.29 -2.85
C LEU A 189 -10.04 9.03 -2.49
N PRO A 190 -11.17 8.33 -2.37
CA PRO A 190 -12.40 8.95 -1.90
C PRO A 190 -12.32 9.27 -0.40
N ASN A 191 -12.96 10.36 0.01
CA ASN A 191 -13.09 10.79 1.40
C ASN A 191 -11.74 11.01 2.13
N LEU A 192 -10.69 11.32 1.37
CA LEU A 192 -9.41 11.73 1.94
C LEU A 192 -9.57 13.16 2.50
N ARG A 193 -9.20 13.35 3.77
CA ARG A 193 -9.25 14.63 4.47
C ARG A 193 -7.84 15.09 4.80
N GLY A 194 -7.63 16.39 4.76
CA GLY A 194 -6.40 17.03 5.16
C GLY A 194 -6.49 17.58 6.58
N MET A 195 -5.46 17.38 7.38
CA MET A 195 -5.28 18.00 8.69
C MET A 195 -3.97 18.78 8.65
N VAL A 196 -3.96 20.02 9.10
CA VAL A 196 -2.78 20.89 9.03
C VAL A 196 -2.44 21.51 10.37
N LEU A 197 -1.13 21.65 10.58
CA LEU A 197 -0.55 22.50 11.61
C LEU A 197 -0.01 23.77 10.97
N ARG A 198 -0.25 24.91 11.59
CA ARG A 198 0.23 26.22 11.11
C ARG A 198 1.02 26.94 12.18
N GLU A 199 2.09 27.56 11.76
CA GLU A 199 2.85 28.52 12.57
C GLU A 199 2.97 29.83 11.79
N ASP A 200 2.61 30.95 12.41
CA ASP A 200 2.58 32.30 11.80
C ASP A 200 1.80 32.40 10.47
N GLY A 201 0.84 31.49 10.26
CA GLY A 201 0.02 31.41 9.07
C GLY A 201 0.50 30.41 8.01
N ASP A 202 1.74 29.97 8.06
CA ASP A 202 2.31 28.99 7.15
C ASP A 202 2.01 27.55 7.59
N VAL A 203 1.82 26.65 6.64
CA VAL A 203 1.66 25.22 6.92
C VAL A 203 3.02 24.60 7.25
N THR A 204 3.21 24.16 8.48
CA THR A 204 4.44 23.50 8.94
C THR A 204 4.37 21.98 8.91
N ALA A 205 3.15 21.43 8.99
CA ALA A 205 2.90 20.00 8.79
C ALA A 205 1.49 19.77 8.24
N TYR A 206 1.34 18.70 7.47
CA TYR A 206 0.04 18.19 7.04
C TYR A 206 -0.05 16.68 7.23
N ALA A 207 -1.27 16.19 7.39
CA ALA A 207 -1.60 14.78 7.35
C ALA A 207 -2.79 14.54 6.42
N LEU A 208 -2.75 13.43 5.68
CA LEU A 208 -3.85 12.99 4.83
C LEU A 208 -4.45 11.72 5.43
N VAL A 209 -5.72 11.79 5.80
CA VAL A 209 -6.37 10.75 6.60
C VAL A 209 -7.73 10.34 6.04
N THR A 210 -8.12 9.10 6.34
CA THR A 210 -9.51 8.62 6.22
C THR A 210 -9.92 7.97 7.53
N GLY A 211 -11.22 7.75 7.73
CA GLY A 211 -11.73 7.10 8.95
C GLY A 211 -12.41 8.09 9.89
N ASP A 212 -12.56 7.70 11.15
CA ASP A 212 -13.37 8.36 12.16
C ASP A 212 -12.73 8.34 13.55
N GLU A 213 -13.53 8.63 14.57
CA GLU A 213 -13.09 8.63 15.97
C GLU A 213 -12.71 7.24 16.52
N ILE A 214 -13.12 6.16 15.86
CA ILE A 214 -12.79 4.78 16.26
C ILE A 214 -11.50 4.33 15.60
N SER A 215 -11.38 4.55 14.30
CA SER A 215 -10.22 4.10 13.54
C SER A 215 -9.90 5.06 12.39
N MET A 216 -8.68 5.54 12.38
CA MET A 216 -8.19 6.44 11.34
C MET A 216 -6.99 5.81 10.65
N ARG A 217 -6.95 5.95 9.33
CA ARG A 217 -5.79 5.58 8.52
C ARG A 217 -5.09 6.84 8.04
N LEU A 218 -3.82 6.95 8.35
CA LEU A 218 -2.91 7.97 7.86
C LEU A 218 -2.29 7.48 6.55
N PHE A 219 -2.61 8.16 5.45
CA PHE A 219 -2.06 7.86 4.13
C PHE A 219 -0.77 8.62 3.87
N ASP A 220 -0.66 9.85 4.36
CA ASP A 220 0.54 10.64 4.22
C ASP A 220 0.75 11.61 5.38
N LEU A 221 2.00 11.89 5.69
CA LEU A 221 2.46 12.87 6.67
C LEU A 221 3.63 13.63 6.05
N GLY A 222 3.47 14.92 5.91
CA GLY A 222 4.53 15.84 5.52
C GLY A 222 4.77 16.87 6.63
N ALA A 223 6.02 17.20 6.89
CA ALA A 223 6.37 18.20 7.89
C ALA A 223 7.72 18.85 7.60
N CYS A 224 7.90 20.11 8.00
CA CYS A 224 9.15 20.81 7.87
C CYS A 224 10.26 20.24 8.77
N ASP A 225 9.86 19.64 9.91
CA ASP A 225 10.76 18.97 10.84
C ASP A 225 10.03 17.91 11.69
N GLU A 226 10.79 17.22 12.53
CA GLU A 226 10.28 16.18 13.41
C GLU A 226 9.36 16.73 14.51
N MET A 227 9.57 17.95 14.98
CA MET A 227 8.75 18.53 16.05
C MET A 227 7.35 18.84 15.54
N ALA A 228 7.23 19.47 14.37
CA ALA A 228 5.96 19.73 13.70
C ALA A 228 5.21 18.42 13.39
N ALA A 229 5.93 17.38 12.91
CA ALA A 229 5.35 16.06 12.69
C ALA A 229 4.78 15.44 13.97
N ARG A 230 5.50 15.51 15.09
CA ARG A 230 5.02 14.97 16.38
C ARG A 230 3.81 15.73 16.92
N GLU A 231 3.81 17.04 16.79
CA GLU A 231 2.69 17.86 17.23
C GLU A 231 1.43 17.52 16.45
N LEU A 232 1.54 17.36 15.13
CA LEU A 232 0.42 16.92 14.29
C LEU A 232 -0.03 15.49 14.61
N LEU A 233 0.90 14.55 14.83
CA LEU A 233 0.54 13.18 15.24
C LEU A 233 -0.22 13.17 16.57
N HIS A 234 0.21 13.94 17.58
CA HIS A 234 -0.52 14.06 18.85
C HIS A 234 -1.91 14.68 18.66
N ALA A 235 -2.04 15.63 17.73
CA ALA A 235 -3.34 16.17 17.38
C ALA A 235 -4.26 15.11 16.76
N LEU A 236 -3.76 14.31 15.81
CA LEU A 236 -4.53 13.21 15.23
C LEU A 236 -4.96 12.18 16.27
N GLN A 237 -4.05 11.79 17.17
CA GLN A 237 -4.32 10.86 18.28
C GLN A 237 -5.45 11.35 19.20
N ALA A 238 -5.63 12.65 19.32
CA ALA A 238 -6.74 13.22 20.08
C ALA A 238 -8.12 13.11 19.38
N HIS A 239 -8.15 12.72 18.11
CA HIS A 239 -9.35 12.60 17.29
C HIS A 239 -9.77 11.17 16.97
N THR A 240 -9.01 10.16 17.40
CA THR A 240 -9.34 8.76 17.10
C THR A 240 -8.84 7.81 18.19
N ALA A 241 -9.44 6.64 18.32
CA ALA A 241 -9.00 5.59 19.25
C ALA A 241 -7.87 4.74 18.66
N SER A 242 -7.71 4.71 17.34
CA SER A 242 -6.60 4.01 16.69
C SER A 242 -6.15 4.73 15.43
N LEU A 243 -4.85 4.70 15.16
CA LEU A 243 -4.23 5.33 14.00
C LEU A 243 -3.23 4.36 13.37
N THR A 244 -3.35 4.12 12.08
CA THR A 244 -2.47 3.23 11.32
C THR A 244 -1.84 3.96 10.15
N CYS A 245 -0.54 3.71 9.90
CA CYS A 245 0.18 4.16 8.72
C CYS A 245 0.88 2.97 8.07
N ILE A 246 0.66 2.76 6.79
CA ILE A 246 1.21 1.63 6.04
C ILE A 246 2.25 2.15 5.06
N ASN A 247 3.36 1.42 4.95
CA ASN A 247 4.45 1.72 4.02
C ASN A 247 5.16 3.06 4.28
N GLU A 248 5.38 3.39 5.56
CA GLU A 248 6.32 4.46 5.92
C GLU A 248 7.76 3.98 5.67
N PRO A 249 8.57 4.70 4.88
CA PRO A 249 9.97 4.32 4.70
C PRO A 249 10.74 4.28 6.03
N ALA A 250 11.46 3.20 6.28
CA ALA A 250 12.18 3.02 7.55
C ALA A 250 13.32 4.05 7.74
N ASP A 251 13.81 4.61 6.66
CA ASP A 251 14.85 5.65 6.60
C ASP A 251 14.27 7.08 6.47
N SER A 252 12.94 7.24 6.56
CA SER A 252 12.30 8.54 6.58
C SER A 252 12.76 9.35 7.80
N PRO A 253 13.12 10.63 7.64
CA PRO A 253 13.42 11.51 8.77
C PRO A 253 12.24 11.68 9.74
N LEU A 254 11.00 11.39 9.33
CA LEU A 254 9.82 11.44 10.17
C LEU A 254 9.54 10.15 10.96
N THR A 255 10.24 9.04 10.68
CA THR A 255 10.07 7.78 11.44
C THR A 255 10.27 7.97 12.93
N GLY A 256 11.23 8.81 13.33
CA GLY A 256 11.46 9.19 14.73
C GLY A 256 10.25 9.88 15.38
N ALA A 257 9.53 10.71 14.64
CA ALA A 257 8.30 11.36 15.13
C ALA A 257 7.23 10.34 15.49
N PHE A 258 6.97 9.37 14.62
CA PHE A 258 6.01 8.28 14.90
C PHE A 258 6.37 7.52 16.18
N LEU A 259 7.61 7.03 16.28
CA LEU A 259 8.06 6.23 17.44
C LEU A 259 7.96 7.03 18.75
N ARG A 260 8.36 8.30 18.75
CA ARG A 260 8.26 9.20 19.92
C ARG A 260 6.82 9.63 20.23
N SER A 261 5.90 9.48 19.29
CA SER A 261 4.46 9.67 19.50
C SER A 261 3.75 8.37 19.93
N GLY A 262 4.50 7.33 20.32
CA GLY A 262 3.94 6.08 20.85
C GLY A 262 3.46 5.09 19.80
N PHE A 263 3.77 5.29 18.52
CA PHE A 263 3.50 4.26 17.52
C PHE A 263 4.42 3.06 17.73
N VAL A 264 3.86 1.88 17.50
CA VAL A 264 4.59 0.62 17.41
C VAL A 264 4.70 0.16 15.96
N VAL A 265 5.63 -0.74 15.68
CA VAL A 265 5.83 -1.35 14.36
C VAL A 265 5.42 -2.82 14.44
N PRO A 266 4.13 -3.16 14.27
CA PRO A 266 3.68 -4.55 14.34
C PRO A 266 4.21 -5.41 13.20
N ASP A 267 4.54 -4.80 12.05
CA ASP A 267 5.05 -5.53 10.90
C ASP A 267 5.86 -4.63 9.97
N GLU A 268 6.60 -5.25 9.05
CA GLU A 268 7.43 -4.58 8.07
C GLU A 268 7.33 -5.25 6.70
N GLN A 269 7.58 -4.48 5.66
CA GLN A 269 7.68 -4.97 4.30
C GLN A 269 9.04 -4.63 3.69
N TYR A 270 9.52 -5.48 2.79
CA TYR A 270 10.53 -5.08 1.81
C TYR A 270 9.84 -4.56 0.56
N GLU A 271 10.32 -3.46 0.04
CA GLU A 271 10.08 -3.08 -1.34
C GLU A 271 11.16 -3.72 -2.21
N LEU A 272 10.73 -4.48 -3.22
CA LEU A 272 11.62 -5.07 -4.20
C LEU A 272 11.41 -4.42 -5.55
N THR A 273 12.50 -4.23 -6.26
CA THR A 273 12.49 -3.61 -7.60
C THR A 273 13.34 -4.42 -8.56
N MET A 274 12.98 -4.37 -9.83
CA MET A 274 13.82 -4.82 -10.94
C MET A 274 13.72 -3.85 -12.11
N VAL A 275 14.81 -3.74 -12.87
CA VAL A 275 14.83 -3.10 -14.19
C VAL A 275 14.38 -4.15 -15.21
N LEU A 276 13.48 -3.77 -16.13
CA LEU A 276 12.84 -4.66 -17.10
C LEU A 276 13.51 -4.57 -18.49
#